data_1fb81a1517604c8aee650623594b1789
#
_entry.id   1fb81a1517604c8aee650623594b1789
#
_cell.length_a   1.000
_cell.length_b   1.000
_cell.length_c   1.000
_cell.angle_alpha   90.00
_cell.angle_beta   90.00
_cell.angle_gamma   90.00
#
_symmetry.space_group_name_H-M   'P 1'
#
loop_
_entity.id
_entity.type
_entity.pdbx_description
1 polymer ?
#
loop_
_entity_poly.entity_id
_entity_poly.type
_entity_poly.pdbx_seq_one_letter_code
_entity_poly.pdbx_strand_id
1 'polypeptide(L)'
;MYTYQDFLKAGSIRDGIRSAIARHRVSEEYKTALDADLYDRQMNTTINNYVQVIQDYSGNPVVNANAANSKIASNFFYRLNTQLNSYLFGNGVTFAENDEIKERLGQDFDTALAEWGYYARIHGVAYGYWAVDKLHVFKLTEFAPLLDEFTGELKAGIRFWSLDWGRKPQNIIFYEEDGYTAYQLDPDNDADLVEIHPKRGYKEIVNTTPADGEVIVGEDNWNGIPIIPMYGSRLKQSTLIGTKEAIDSYDLIQSGFANDLRDCAQIYWIIQNCGGMSREDLQEFLARIRLDHVATADTKGMGVESSSLQPYTQEIPFQARSAYLEQIRHQIYESFGALDTSTISAASQTATEIKAAYQNLDQEADALEYQAIKAIQALLALLGMEGTPVFNRARIINEAEQVQVVMMEADYLDDQTVLELLPNIPVDKIDEILERRKLQNGNLFENDQEQPENGFENPFESENE
;
A
#
# COMPACT_ATOMS: atom_id res chain seq x y z
N MET A 1 -0.96 3.66 -26.54
CA MET A 1 -0.13 2.54 -26.04
C MET A 1 0.73 2.05 -27.19
N TYR A 2 1.99 1.66 -26.99
CA TYR A 2 2.83 1.07 -28.03
C TYR A 2 2.61 -0.44 -28.02
N THR A 3 2.19 -1.01 -29.14
CA THR A 3 1.78 -2.41 -29.21
C THR A 3 2.93 -3.32 -29.68
N TYR A 4 2.76 -4.64 -29.54
CA TYR A 4 3.73 -5.59 -30.07
C TYR A 4 3.84 -5.49 -31.61
N GLN A 5 2.72 -5.23 -32.29
CA GLN A 5 2.70 -5.00 -33.74
C GLN A 5 3.47 -3.75 -34.16
N ASP A 6 3.42 -2.67 -33.36
CA ASP A 6 4.23 -1.48 -33.59
C ASP A 6 5.73 -1.76 -33.41
N PHE A 7 6.06 -2.59 -32.40
CA PHE A 7 7.43 -3.04 -32.15
C PHE A 7 8.01 -3.84 -33.34
N LEU A 8 7.22 -4.76 -33.92
CA LEU A 8 7.61 -5.54 -35.09
C LEU A 8 7.82 -4.70 -36.36
N LYS A 9 7.18 -3.53 -36.44
CA LYS A 9 7.35 -2.58 -37.57
C LYS A 9 8.59 -1.70 -37.40
N ALA A 10 9.29 -1.75 -36.27
CA ALA A 10 10.50 -0.97 -36.05
C ALA A 10 11.64 -1.47 -36.94
N GLY A 11 12.51 -0.57 -37.38
CA GLY A 11 13.63 -0.89 -38.27
C GLY A 11 14.68 -1.82 -37.68
N SER A 12 14.79 -1.83 -36.34
CA SER A 12 15.62 -2.74 -35.58
C SER A 12 15.01 -3.00 -34.18
N ILE A 13 15.41 -4.10 -33.54
CA ILE A 13 15.03 -4.40 -32.13
C ILE A 13 15.40 -3.24 -31.21
N ARG A 14 16.61 -2.64 -31.40
CA ARG A 14 17.09 -1.50 -30.60
C ARG A 14 16.19 -0.26 -30.74
N ASP A 15 15.74 0.05 -31.96
CA ASP A 15 14.82 1.16 -32.21
C ASP A 15 13.44 0.88 -31.63
N GLY A 16 13.00 -0.36 -31.72
CA GLY A 16 11.76 -0.85 -31.09
C GLY A 16 11.79 -0.66 -29.57
N ILE A 17 12.86 -1.08 -28.89
CA ILE A 17 13.04 -0.93 -27.45
C ILE A 17 13.01 0.56 -27.04
N ARG A 18 13.78 1.41 -27.72
CA ARG A 18 13.78 2.86 -27.46
C ARG A 18 12.39 3.49 -27.62
N SER A 19 11.73 3.16 -28.73
CA SER A 19 10.40 3.67 -29.03
C SER A 19 9.37 3.23 -28.00
N ALA A 20 9.43 1.97 -27.56
CA ALA A 20 8.55 1.42 -26.54
C ALA A 20 8.73 2.15 -25.19
N ILE A 21 9.97 2.26 -24.71
CA ILE A 21 10.29 2.97 -23.46
C ILE A 21 9.87 4.44 -23.54
N ALA A 22 10.18 5.14 -24.65
CA ALA A 22 9.82 6.54 -24.83
C ALA A 22 8.30 6.75 -24.79
N ARG A 23 7.56 5.90 -25.52
CA ARG A 23 6.08 5.93 -25.54
C ARG A 23 5.47 5.57 -24.18
N HIS A 24 6.03 4.58 -23.49
CA HIS A 24 5.59 4.18 -22.17
C HIS A 24 5.74 5.33 -21.15
N ARG A 25 6.89 6.02 -21.13
CA ARG A 25 7.16 7.13 -20.22
C ARG A 25 6.25 8.36 -20.43
N VAL A 26 5.67 8.52 -21.61
CA VAL A 26 4.74 9.61 -21.92
C VAL A 26 3.29 9.22 -21.62
N SER A 27 2.99 7.95 -21.39
CA SER A 27 1.62 7.48 -21.12
C SER A 27 1.08 8.05 -19.81
N GLU A 28 -0.23 8.23 -19.73
CA GLU A 28 -0.88 8.75 -18.53
C GLU A 28 -0.79 7.76 -17.38
N GLU A 29 -0.83 6.45 -17.67
CA GLU A 29 -0.67 5.39 -16.69
C GLU A 29 0.71 5.45 -16.01
N TYR A 30 1.78 5.68 -16.78
CA TYR A 30 3.13 5.83 -16.27
C TYR A 30 3.28 7.08 -15.38
N LYS A 31 2.75 8.23 -15.83
CA LYS A 31 2.78 9.48 -15.06
C LYS A 31 2.01 9.35 -13.75
N THR A 32 0.83 8.72 -13.81
CA THR A 32 0.03 8.44 -12.61
C THR A 32 0.77 7.51 -11.64
N ALA A 33 1.46 6.48 -12.16
CA ALA A 33 2.26 5.58 -11.34
C ALA A 33 3.45 6.29 -10.67
N LEU A 34 4.11 7.23 -11.35
CA LEU A 34 5.15 8.07 -10.76
C LEU A 34 4.59 8.98 -9.65
N ASP A 35 3.44 9.61 -9.89
CA ASP A 35 2.76 10.39 -8.85
C ASP A 35 2.39 9.50 -7.66
N ALA A 36 1.86 8.29 -7.91
CA ALA A 36 1.51 7.34 -6.87
C ALA A 36 2.74 6.93 -6.02
N ASP A 37 3.91 6.68 -6.63
CA ASP A 37 5.16 6.42 -5.91
C ASP A 37 5.57 7.60 -5.00
N LEU A 38 5.28 8.84 -5.40
CA LEU A 38 5.55 10.03 -4.57
C LEU A 38 4.56 10.13 -3.40
N TYR A 39 3.26 9.92 -3.64
CA TYR A 39 2.26 9.91 -2.57
C TYR A 39 2.47 8.77 -1.58
N ASP A 40 2.93 7.61 -2.06
CA ASP A 40 3.31 6.47 -1.23
C ASP A 40 4.46 6.80 -0.27
N ARG A 41 5.38 7.65 -0.69
CA ARG A 41 6.51 8.16 0.11
C ARG A 41 6.19 9.41 0.91
N GLN A 42 4.93 9.82 1.00
CA GLN A 42 4.51 11.06 1.65
C GLN A 42 5.15 12.32 1.02
N MET A 43 5.43 12.25 -0.27
CA MET A 43 5.94 13.37 -1.08
C MET A 43 4.84 13.93 -1.98
N ASN A 44 3.66 14.21 -1.42
CA ASN A 44 2.46 14.65 -2.11
C ASN A 44 2.76 15.85 -3.01
N THR A 45 2.62 15.70 -4.32
CA THR A 45 3.15 16.63 -5.31
C THR A 45 2.50 18.00 -5.24
N THR A 46 1.20 18.07 -4.99
CA THR A 46 0.45 19.33 -4.93
C THR A 46 0.95 20.23 -3.81
N ILE A 47 1.04 19.71 -2.58
CA ILE A 47 1.48 20.53 -1.44
C ILE A 47 2.98 20.82 -1.50
N ASN A 48 3.80 19.87 -1.95
CA ASN A 48 5.24 20.09 -2.04
C ASN A 48 5.61 21.16 -3.07
N ASN A 49 4.85 21.25 -4.17
CA ASN A 49 5.04 22.25 -5.21
C ASN A 49 4.25 23.54 -4.94
N TYR A 50 3.43 23.59 -3.89
CA TYR A 50 2.63 24.75 -3.57
C TYR A 50 3.51 25.97 -3.25
N VAL A 51 3.22 27.09 -3.89
CA VAL A 51 3.89 28.37 -3.67
C VAL A 51 2.82 29.43 -3.49
N GLN A 52 2.93 30.21 -2.40
CA GLN A 52 2.02 31.31 -2.18
C GLN A 52 2.38 32.48 -3.10
N VAL A 53 1.45 32.84 -3.98
CA VAL A 53 1.61 33.93 -4.92
C VAL A 53 0.73 35.10 -4.51
N ILE A 54 1.29 36.28 -4.49
CA ILE A 54 0.58 37.54 -4.27
C ILE A 54 0.72 38.41 -5.51
N GLN A 55 -0.15 39.41 -5.65
CA GLN A 55 0.01 40.42 -6.70
C GLN A 55 0.87 41.57 -6.18
N ASP A 56 1.82 42.02 -7.00
CA ASP A 56 2.55 43.25 -6.75
C ASP A 56 1.66 44.47 -7.02
N TYR A 57 2.19 45.67 -6.76
CA TYR A 57 1.47 46.94 -7.02
C TYR A 57 1.10 47.16 -8.49
N SER A 58 1.69 46.40 -9.41
CA SER A 58 1.42 46.46 -10.85
C SER A 58 0.46 45.35 -11.29
N GLY A 59 -0.01 44.49 -10.37
CA GLY A 59 -0.91 43.39 -10.66
C GLY A 59 -0.21 42.13 -11.15
N ASN A 60 1.12 42.04 -11.13
CA ASN A 60 1.86 40.88 -11.56
C ASN A 60 1.95 39.83 -10.40
N PRO A 61 1.85 38.54 -10.70
CA PRO A 61 2.02 37.52 -9.70
C PRO A 61 3.48 37.39 -9.23
N VAL A 62 3.72 37.55 -7.94
CA VAL A 62 5.04 37.45 -7.30
C VAL A 62 4.98 36.47 -6.11
N VAL A 63 6.02 35.68 -5.95
CA VAL A 63 6.13 34.77 -4.81
C VAL A 63 6.25 35.57 -3.51
N ASN A 64 5.39 35.26 -2.53
CA ASN A 64 5.46 35.87 -1.22
C ASN A 64 6.51 35.18 -0.35
N ALA A 65 7.76 35.68 -0.42
CA ALA A 65 8.86 35.12 0.36
C ALA A 65 8.74 35.33 1.90
N ASN A 66 7.89 36.26 2.33
CA ASN A 66 7.72 36.63 3.75
C ASN A 66 6.53 35.91 4.40
N ALA A 67 5.66 35.25 3.64
CA ALA A 67 4.54 34.51 4.18
C ALA A 67 4.98 33.15 4.79
N ALA A 68 4.27 32.73 5.80
CA ALA A 68 4.42 31.37 6.29
C ALA A 68 4.04 30.37 5.16
N ASN A 69 4.91 29.42 4.89
CA ASN A 69 4.70 28.40 3.85
C ASN A 69 4.98 27.01 4.43
N SER A 70 4.14 26.61 5.38
CA SER A 70 4.16 25.25 5.93
C SER A 70 3.64 24.27 4.87
N LYS A 71 4.34 23.17 4.68
CA LYS A 71 3.98 22.12 3.74
C LYS A 71 3.80 20.82 4.52
N ILE A 72 2.55 20.49 4.81
CA ILE A 72 2.20 19.31 5.59
C ILE A 72 1.56 18.30 4.63
N ALA A 73 2.33 17.30 4.23
CA ALA A 73 1.85 16.19 3.43
C ALA A 73 1.26 15.11 4.34
N SER A 74 0.02 14.71 4.09
CA SER A 74 -0.62 13.59 4.78
C SER A 74 -0.11 12.24 4.28
N ASN A 75 -0.26 11.21 5.12
CA ASN A 75 0.18 9.84 4.82
C ASN A 75 -1.01 8.90 4.51
N PHE A 76 -2.13 9.46 4.02
CA PHE A 76 -3.32 8.65 3.76
C PHE A 76 -3.07 7.58 2.70
N PHE A 77 -2.44 7.95 1.59
CA PHE A 77 -2.26 7.05 0.47
C PHE A 77 -1.49 5.77 0.86
N TYR A 78 -0.34 5.92 1.50
CA TYR A 78 0.44 4.78 2.01
C TYR A 78 -0.34 3.95 3.03
N ARG A 79 -0.88 4.62 4.07
CA ARG A 79 -1.54 3.91 5.18
C ARG A 79 -2.75 3.11 4.75
N LEU A 80 -3.61 3.67 3.90
CA LEU A 80 -4.85 3.02 3.52
C LEU A 80 -4.62 1.90 2.49
N ASN A 81 -3.66 2.06 1.57
CA ASN A 81 -3.23 0.97 0.69
C ASN A 81 -2.56 -0.16 1.48
N THR A 82 -1.71 0.18 2.45
CA THR A 82 -1.06 -0.81 3.33
C THR A 82 -2.10 -1.54 4.19
N GLN A 83 -3.13 -0.86 4.69
CA GLN A 83 -4.21 -1.48 5.46
C GLN A 83 -4.89 -2.60 4.67
N LEU A 84 -5.32 -2.31 3.44
CA LEU A 84 -5.97 -3.32 2.60
C LEU A 84 -5.01 -4.46 2.22
N ASN A 85 -3.76 -4.11 1.86
CA ASN A 85 -2.77 -5.10 1.47
C ASN A 85 -2.45 -6.08 2.62
N SER A 86 -2.25 -5.55 3.83
CA SER A 86 -2.03 -6.37 5.03
C SER A 86 -3.27 -7.16 5.42
N TYR A 87 -4.47 -6.62 5.19
CA TYR A 87 -5.72 -7.30 5.46
C TYR A 87 -5.90 -8.55 4.59
N LEU A 88 -5.56 -8.46 3.29
CA LEU A 88 -5.71 -9.57 2.34
C LEU A 88 -4.53 -10.54 2.37
N PHE A 89 -3.29 -10.02 2.34
CA PHE A 89 -2.08 -10.84 2.15
C PHE A 89 -1.32 -11.11 3.46
N GLY A 90 -1.74 -10.53 4.59
CA GLY A 90 -0.98 -10.59 5.84
C GLY A 90 -0.77 -12.00 6.39
N ASN A 91 -1.69 -12.92 6.12
CA ASN A 91 -1.61 -14.33 6.53
C ASN A 91 -1.07 -15.25 5.40
N GLY A 92 -0.63 -14.65 4.27
CA GLY A 92 -0.19 -15.41 3.11
C GLY A 92 -1.33 -16.08 2.36
N VAL A 93 -0.97 -16.94 1.39
CA VAL A 93 -1.90 -17.74 0.59
C VAL A 93 -1.74 -19.23 0.90
N THR A 94 -2.84 -19.94 0.99
CA THR A 94 -2.89 -21.39 1.09
C THR A 94 -3.53 -21.99 -0.16
N PHE A 95 -3.29 -23.27 -0.44
CA PHE A 95 -3.86 -23.96 -1.57
C PHE A 95 -4.69 -25.14 -1.04
N ALA A 96 -5.97 -25.16 -1.40
CA ALA A 96 -6.84 -26.25 -1.04
C ALA A 96 -6.29 -27.56 -1.64
N GLU A 97 -6.15 -28.58 -0.79
CA GLU A 97 -5.79 -29.95 -1.17
C GLU A 97 -4.36 -30.18 -1.71
N ASN A 98 -3.44 -29.20 -1.69
CA ASN A 98 -2.13 -29.42 -2.26
C ASN A 98 -1.00 -28.58 -1.61
N ASP A 99 -0.36 -29.14 -0.59
CA ASP A 99 0.79 -28.53 0.09
C ASP A 99 2.04 -28.46 -0.79
N GLU A 100 2.17 -29.35 -1.81
CA GLU A 100 3.31 -29.39 -2.73
C GLU A 100 3.43 -28.09 -3.54
N ILE A 101 2.30 -27.41 -3.83
CA ILE A 101 2.30 -26.11 -4.52
C ILE A 101 3.07 -25.08 -3.69
N LYS A 102 2.81 -25.03 -2.38
CA LYS A 102 3.47 -24.07 -1.49
C LYS A 102 4.97 -24.32 -1.40
N GLU A 103 5.39 -25.56 -1.30
CA GLU A 103 6.80 -25.94 -1.33
C GLU A 103 7.48 -25.52 -2.63
N ARG A 104 6.81 -25.72 -3.78
CA ARG A 104 7.34 -25.35 -5.08
C ARG A 104 7.46 -23.84 -5.28
N LEU A 105 6.54 -23.05 -4.73
CA LEU A 105 6.55 -21.59 -4.80
C LEU A 105 7.62 -20.97 -3.88
N GLY A 106 8.05 -21.70 -2.85
CA GLY A 106 9.11 -21.27 -1.93
C GLY A 106 8.63 -20.34 -0.80
N GLN A 107 9.50 -20.18 0.20
CA GLN A 107 9.17 -19.43 1.43
C GLN A 107 8.96 -17.92 1.20
N ASP A 108 9.64 -17.34 0.22
CA ASP A 108 9.57 -15.90 -0.08
C ASP A 108 8.31 -15.52 -0.89
N PHE A 109 7.53 -16.51 -1.35
CA PHE A 109 6.41 -16.28 -2.25
C PHE A 109 5.35 -15.34 -1.66
N ASP A 110 4.96 -15.52 -0.40
CA ASP A 110 3.94 -14.69 0.25
C ASP A 110 4.37 -13.23 0.35
N THR A 111 5.64 -13.00 0.64
CA THR A 111 6.20 -11.64 0.69
C THR A 111 6.19 -10.99 -0.69
N ALA A 112 6.60 -11.73 -1.73
CA ALA A 112 6.58 -11.25 -3.10
C ALA A 112 5.14 -11.06 -3.61
N LEU A 113 4.20 -11.93 -3.22
CA LEU A 113 2.77 -11.78 -3.55
C LEU A 113 2.16 -10.53 -2.93
N ALA A 114 2.47 -10.26 -1.66
CA ALA A 114 2.02 -9.04 -0.99
C ALA A 114 2.60 -7.78 -1.66
N GLU A 115 3.86 -7.80 -2.07
CA GLU A 115 4.49 -6.73 -2.84
C GLU A 115 3.83 -6.57 -4.22
N TRP A 116 3.54 -7.67 -4.90
CA TRP A 116 2.88 -7.67 -6.20
C TRP A 116 1.47 -7.07 -6.12
N GLY A 117 0.66 -7.48 -5.15
CA GLY A 117 -0.66 -6.92 -4.91
C GLY A 117 -0.61 -5.43 -4.55
N TYR A 118 0.36 -5.02 -3.73
CA TYR A 118 0.56 -3.63 -3.36
C TYR A 118 0.84 -2.73 -4.56
N TYR A 119 1.85 -3.09 -5.38
CA TYR A 119 2.16 -2.30 -6.59
C TYR A 119 1.08 -2.40 -7.66
N ALA A 120 0.38 -3.53 -7.79
CA ALA A 120 -0.78 -3.62 -8.66
C ALA A 120 -1.86 -2.60 -8.29
N ARG A 121 -2.09 -2.38 -6.98
CA ARG A 121 -3.08 -1.44 -6.47
C ARG A 121 -2.64 0.02 -6.68
N ILE A 122 -1.43 0.38 -6.29
CA ILE A 122 -0.99 1.78 -6.38
C ILE A 122 -0.68 2.25 -7.80
N HIS A 123 -0.27 1.33 -8.71
CA HIS A 123 0.03 1.67 -10.11
C HIS A 123 -1.10 1.29 -11.09
N GLY A 124 -2.10 0.51 -10.62
CA GLY A 124 -3.15 -0.08 -11.47
C GLY A 124 -2.78 -1.43 -12.05
N VAL A 125 -1.50 -1.70 -12.27
CA VAL A 125 -0.94 -2.99 -12.70
C VAL A 125 0.50 -3.14 -12.20
N ALA A 126 0.86 -4.36 -11.83
CA ALA A 126 2.23 -4.78 -11.59
C ALA A 126 2.47 -6.14 -12.24
N TYR A 127 3.73 -6.47 -12.51
CA TYR A 127 4.10 -7.65 -13.28
C TYR A 127 4.93 -8.59 -12.42
N GLY A 128 4.44 -9.82 -12.25
CA GLY A 128 5.18 -10.89 -11.58
C GLY A 128 6.02 -11.65 -12.59
N TYR A 129 7.33 -11.64 -12.44
CA TYR A 129 8.27 -12.40 -13.24
C TYR A 129 8.72 -13.63 -12.46
N TRP A 130 8.48 -14.81 -13.02
CA TRP A 130 8.95 -16.06 -12.43
C TRP A 130 10.34 -16.42 -12.94
N ALA A 131 11.34 -16.27 -12.08
CA ALA A 131 12.71 -16.61 -12.39
C ALA A 131 13.06 -17.97 -11.77
N VAL A 132 12.83 -19.04 -12.51
CA VAL A 132 13.13 -20.45 -12.18
C VAL A 132 12.46 -20.94 -10.89
N ASP A 133 12.74 -20.32 -9.75
CA ASP A 133 12.32 -20.71 -8.39
C ASP A 133 11.81 -19.55 -7.53
N LYS A 134 11.83 -18.32 -8.07
CA LYS A 134 11.49 -17.12 -7.31
C LYS A 134 10.61 -16.16 -8.12
N LEU A 135 9.64 -15.57 -7.44
CA LEU A 135 8.81 -14.49 -7.97
C LEU A 135 9.50 -13.14 -7.77
N HIS A 136 9.72 -12.41 -8.85
CA HIS A 136 10.16 -11.01 -8.84
C HIS A 136 9.04 -10.10 -9.27
N VAL A 137 8.89 -8.96 -8.62
CA VAL A 137 7.85 -8.00 -8.95
C VAL A 137 8.44 -6.83 -9.73
N PHE A 138 7.87 -6.53 -10.89
CA PHE A 138 8.22 -5.36 -11.70
C PHE A 138 7.10 -4.33 -11.58
N LYS A 139 7.49 -3.12 -11.25
CA LYS A 139 6.59 -1.96 -11.19
C LYS A 139 6.24 -1.49 -12.60
N LEU A 140 5.10 -0.85 -12.75
CA LEU A 140 4.75 -0.18 -14.02
C LEU A 140 5.78 0.89 -14.40
N THR A 141 6.44 1.51 -13.43
CA THR A 141 7.50 2.50 -13.65
C THR A 141 8.83 1.92 -14.16
N GLU A 142 8.99 0.60 -14.08
CA GLU A 142 10.20 -0.14 -14.51
C GLU A 142 9.95 -1.11 -15.66
N PHE A 143 8.70 -1.27 -16.10
CA PHE A 143 8.33 -2.28 -17.10
C PHE A 143 7.39 -1.72 -18.14
N ALA A 144 7.80 -1.75 -19.42
CA ALA A 144 6.98 -1.38 -20.57
C ALA A 144 6.41 -2.66 -21.22
N PRO A 145 5.10 -2.94 -21.07
CA PRO A 145 4.48 -4.09 -21.68
C PRO A 145 4.27 -3.89 -23.17
N LEU A 146 4.47 -4.95 -23.96
CA LEU A 146 4.14 -5.02 -25.36
C LEU A 146 2.97 -5.99 -25.53
N LEU A 147 1.77 -5.42 -25.61
CA LEU A 147 0.53 -6.16 -25.72
C LEU A 147 0.20 -6.43 -27.20
N ASP A 148 -0.40 -7.56 -27.46
CA ASP A 148 -1.04 -7.83 -28.75
C ASP A 148 -2.21 -6.87 -28.97
N GLU A 149 -2.30 -6.28 -30.17
CA GLU A 149 -3.31 -5.27 -30.50
C GLU A 149 -4.74 -5.85 -30.51
N PHE A 150 -4.90 -7.13 -30.82
CA PHE A 150 -6.22 -7.77 -30.98
C PHE A 150 -6.67 -8.50 -29.70
N THR A 151 -5.75 -9.23 -29.04
CA THR A 151 -6.09 -10.04 -27.88
C THR A 151 -5.88 -9.29 -26.56
N GLY A 152 -5.03 -8.27 -26.55
CA GLY A 152 -4.60 -7.56 -25.33
C GLY A 152 -3.68 -8.38 -24.43
N GLU A 153 -3.20 -9.54 -24.89
CA GLU A 153 -2.26 -10.38 -24.15
C GLU A 153 -0.84 -9.84 -24.21
N LEU A 154 -0.08 -10.10 -23.16
CA LEU A 154 1.34 -9.74 -23.10
C LEU A 154 2.15 -10.69 -23.99
N LYS A 155 2.73 -10.16 -25.08
CA LYS A 155 3.56 -10.93 -26.02
C LYS A 155 5.04 -10.72 -25.84
N ALA A 156 5.45 -9.56 -25.31
CA ALA A 156 6.82 -9.25 -24.95
C ALA A 156 6.82 -8.16 -23.89
N GLY A 157 7.98 -7.90 -23.28
CA GLY A 157 8.09 -6.85 -22.30
C GLY A 157 9.52 -6.31 -22.17
N ILE A 158 9.63 -5.07 -21.78
CA ILE A 158 10.91 -4.40 -21.62
C ILE A 158 11.02 -3.91 -20.19
N ARG A 159 11.93 -4.51 -19.42
CA ARG A 159 12.30 -3.99 -18.10
C ARG A 159 13.45 -3.01 -18.25
N PHE A 160 13.35 -1.85 -17.58
CA PHE A 160 14.37 -0.81 -17.62
C PHE A 160 14.54 -0.18 -16.24
N TRP A 161 15.77 -0.15 -15.73
CA TRP A 161 16.07 0.43 -14.41
C TRP A 161 17.50 0.94 -14.35
N SER A 162 17.78 1.82 -13.39
CA SER A 162 19.12 2.29 -13.09
C SER A 162 19.41 2.11 -11.60
N LEU A 163 20.62 1.66 -11.25
CA LEU A 163 21.02 1.46 -9.86
C LEU A 163 21.48 2.75 -9.18
N ASP A 164 21.82 3.77 -9.99
CA ASP A 164 22.27 5.06 -9.49
C ASP A 164 21.72 6.18 -10.37
N TRP A 165 21.12 7.20 -9.75
CA TRP A 165 20.46 8.28 -10.45
C TRP A 165 21.50 9.17 -11.16
N GLY A 166 21.60 8.99 -12.47
CA GLY A 166 22.28 9.90 -13.38
C GLY A 166 23.75 9.62 -13.68
N ARG A 167 24.40 8.59 -13.12
CA ARG A 167 25.81 8.28 -13.38
C ARG A 167 26.08 6.86 -13.87
N LYS A 168 25.16 5.92 -13.65
CA LYS A 168 25.28 4.54 -14.13
C LYS A 168 24.41 4.33 -15.36
N PRO A 169 24.84 3.46 -16.27
CA PRO A 169 24.05 3.12 -17.43
C PRO A 169 22.70 2.51 -17.01
N GLN A 170 21.66 2.77 -17.80
CA GLN A 170 20.37 2.15 -17.65
C GLN A 170 20.44 0.71 -18.13
N ASN A 171 20.11 -0.24 -17.26
CA ASN A 171 19.97 -1.63 -17.63
C ASN A 171 18.61 -1.86 -18.29
N ILE A 172 18.58 -2.64 -19.35
CA ILE A 172 17.39 -2.95 -20.10
C ILE A 172 17.39 -4.44 -20.39
N ILE A 173 16.28 -5.13 -20.07
CA ILE A 173 16.08 -6.52 -20.46
C ILE A 173 14.83 -6.58 -21.33
N PHE A 174 14.98 -7.15 -22.50
CA PHE A 174 13.89 -7.44 -23.40
C PHE A 174 13.51 -8.91 -23.27
N TYR A 175 12.28 -9.14 -22.85
CA TYR A 175 11.66 -10.46 -22.64
C TYR A 175 10.75 -10.81 -23.80
N GLU A 176 10.93 -12.00 -24.34
CA GLU A 176 10.13 -12.59 -25.40
C GLU A 176 9.64 -13.98 -24.95
N GLU A 177 8.82 -14.62 -25.75
CA GLU A 177 8.31 -15.97 -25.44
C GLU A 177 9.43 -17.05 -25.41
N ASP A 178 10.45 -16.87 -26.23
CA ASP A 178 11.54 -17.80 -26.42
C ASP A 178 12.87 -17.40 -25.73
N GLY A 179 12.82 -16.46 -24.79
CA GLY A 179 13.96 -16.05 -23.98
C GLY A 179 14.05 -14.55 -23.75
N TYR A 180 15.19 -14.12 -23.24
CA TYR A 180 15.45 -12.71 -22.92
C TYR A 180 16.83 -12.27 -23.42
N THR A 181 16.95 -10.98 -23.73
CA THR A 181 18.19 -10.33 -24.17
C THR A 181 18.49 -9.14 -23.28
N ALA A 182 19.73 -8.99 -22.83
CA ALA A 182 20.12 -7.88 -21.95
C ALA A 182 20.88 -6.81 -22.73
N TYR A 183 20.48 -5.57 -22.53
CA TYR A 183 21.06 -4.37 -23.11
C TYR A 183 21.43 -3.37 -22.01
N GLN A 184 22.29 -2.44 -22.35
CA GLN A 184 22.67 -1.32 -21.51
C GLN A 184 22.69 -0.03 -22.33
N LEU A 185 22.11 1.03 -21.79
CA LEU A 185 22.13 2.36 -22.36
C LEU A 185 23.05 3.24 -21.52
N ASP A 186 24.14 3.74 -22.12
CA ASP A 186 25.05 4.68 -21.45
C ASP A 186 24.45 6.08 -21.47
N PRO A 187 24.24 6.73 -20.31
CA PRO A 187 23.69 8.07 -20.24
C PRO A 187 24.59 9.13 -20.86
N ASP A 188 25.92 8.91 -20.90
CA ASP A 188 26.88 9.85 -21.46
C ASP A 188 27.06 9.67 -22.99
N ASN A 189 26.61 8.57 -23.55
CA ASN A 189 26.66 8.24 -24.96
C ASN A 189 25.27 7.93 -25.49
N ASP A 190 24.48 8.98 -25.71
CA ASP A 190 23.05 8.94 -26.07
C ASP A 190 22.74 8.15 -27.38
N ALA A 191 23.76 7.57 -27.98
CA ALA A 191 23.65 6.98 -29.30
C ALA A 191 23.39 5.48 -29.30
N ASP A 192 23.95 4.66 -28.41
CA ASP A 192 23.93 3.21 -28.63
C ASP A 192 23.43 2.38 -27.44
N LEU A 193 22.30 1.71 -27.68
CA LEU A 193 21.87 0.58 -26.87
C LEU A 193 22.82 -0.61 -27.15
N VAL A 194 23.70 -0.91 -26.20
CA VAL A 194 24.71 -1.97 -26.31
C VAL A 194 24.15 -3.26 -25.76
N GLU A 195 24.22 -4.34 -26.56
CA GLU A 195 23.89 -5.68 -26.11
C GLU A 195 25.00 -6.21 -25.20
N ILE A 196 24.65 -6.57 -23.95
CA ILE A 196 25.60 -7.10 -22.97
C ILE A 196 25.59 -8.62 -22.96
N HIS A 197 24.38 -9.19 -23.04
CA HIS A 197 24.20 -10.62 -23.14
C HIS A 197 23.29 -10.92 -24.31
N PRO A 198 23.71 -11.87 -25.19
CA PRO A 198 22.86 -12.37 -26.25
C PRO A 198 21.63 -13.08 -25.67
N LYS A 199 20.66 -13.35 -26.53
CA LYS A 199 19.42 -14.04 -26.16
C LYS A 199 19.71 -15.35 -25.45
N ARG A 200 19.08 -15.55 -24.28
CA ARG A 200 19.16 -16.76 -23.45
C ARG A 200 17.78 -17.28 -23.13
N GLY A 201 17.68 -18.58 -22.94
CA GLY A 201 16.47 -19.21 -22.41
C GLY A 201 16.24 -18.84 -20.94
N TYR A 202 15.02 -19.07 -20.46
CA TYR A 202 14.62 -18.77 -19.09
C TYR A 202 15.12 -19.81 -18.07
N LYS A 203 15.44 -21.02 -18.52
CA LYS A 203 15.93 -22.14 -17.72
C LYS A 203 17.25 -22.62 -18.26
N GLU A 204 18.21 -22.85 -17.36
CA GLU A 204 19.48 -23.48 -17.70
C GLU A 204 19.40 -24.98 -17.39
N ILE A 205 19.72 -25.82 -18.37
CA ILE A 205 19.85 -27.27 -18.16
C ILE A 205 21.27 -27.53 -17.68
N VAL A 206 21.41 -27.85 -16.40
CA VAL A 206 22.69 -28.13 -15.77
C VAL A 206 22.91 -29.63 -15.69
N ASN A 207 24.06 -30.10 -16.19
CA ASN A 207 24.53 -31.49 -15.97
C ASN A 207 25.63 -31.48 -14.93
N THR A 208 25.44 -32.21 -13.84
CA THR A 208 26.43 -32.33 -12.77
C THR A 208 27.22 -33.61 -12.97
N THR A 209 28.50 -33.47 -13.36
CA THR A 209 29.44 -34.60 -13.47
C THR A 209 30.41 -34.58 -12.31
N PRO A 210 30.81 -35.76 -11.75
CA PRO A 210 31.76 -35.80 -10.65
C PRO A 210 33.15 -35.22 -10.96
N ALA A 211 33.49 -35.11 -12.24
CA ALA A 211 34.80 -34.63 -12.69
C ALA A 211 34.87 -33.12 -12.98
N ASP A 212 33.78 -32.56 -13.49
CA ASP A 212 33.76 -31.18 -14.04
C ASP A 212 32.87 -30.21 -13.26
N GLY A 213 32.16 -30.71 -12.22
CA GLY A 213 31.19 -29.92 -11.49
C GLY A 213 29.89 -29.68 -12.30
N GLU A 214 29.25 -28.55 -12.07
CA GLU A 214 28.04 -28.16 -12.79
C GLU A 214 28.38 -27.52 -14.14
N VAL A 215 27.96 -28.14 -15.24
CA VAL A 215 28.14 -27.62 -16.60
C VAL A 215 26.77 -27.36 -17.22
N ILE A 216 26.55 -26.15 -17.74
CA ILE A 216 25.35 -25.82 -18.51
C ILE A 216 25.39 -26.56 -19.84
N VAL A 217 24.46 -27.47 -20.08
CA VAL A 217 24.38 -28.36 -21.25
C VAL A 217 23.40 -27.84 -22.26
N GLY A 218 22.47 -26.95 -21.87
CA GLY A 218 21.45 -26.39 -22.71
C GLY A 218 20.58 -25.35 -22.01
N GLU A 219 19.69 -24.78 -22.76
CA GLU A 219 18.69 -23.82 -22.30
C GLU A 219 17.29 -24.31 -22.66
N ASP A 220 16.31 -24.01 -21.82
CA ASP A 220 14.91 -24.33 -22.03
C ASP A 220 14.03 -23.10 -21.68
N ASN A 221 12.80 -23.13 -22.13
CA ASN A 221 11.85 -22.04 -21.90
C ASN A 221 10.60 -22.53 -21.18
N TRP A 222 9.81 -21.59 -20.67
CA TRP A 222 8.48 -21.85 -20.17
C TRP A 222 7.49 -22.00 -21.36
N ASN A 223 6.31 -22.52 -21.07
CA ASN A 223 5.24 -22.55 -22.07
C ASN A 223 4.56 -21.16 -22.13
N GLY A 224 5.30 -20.17 -22.62
CA GLY A 224 4.92 -18.78 -22.72
C GLY A 224 5.89 -17.83 -21.97
N ILE A 225 5.59 -16.54 -22.01
CA ILE A 225 6.38 -15.53 -21.32
C ILE A 225 6.19 -15.65 -19.80
N PRO A 226 7.26 -15.76 -19.00
CA PRO A 226 7.16 -15.93 -17.55
C PRO A 226 6.88 -14.62 -16.81
N ILE A 227 6.10 -13.72 -17.38
CA ILE A 227 5.72 -12.44 -16.82
C ILE A 227 4.20 -12.34 -16.83
N ILE A 228 3.61 -12.21 -15.67
CA ILE A 228 2.17 -12.25 -15.47
C ILE A 228 1.70 -10.90 -14.93
N PRO A 229 0.74 -10.22 -15.58
CA PRO A 229 0.16 -8.99 -15.05
C PRO A 229 -0.84 -9.30 -13.93
N MET A 230 -0.71 -8.60 -12.81
CA MET A 230 -1.75 -8.48 -11.78
C MET A 230 -2.32 -7.08 -11.80
N TYR A 231 -3.62 -6.96 -11.83
CA TYR A 231 -4.31 -5.66 -11.79
C TYR A 231 -4.79 -5.36 -10.38
N GLY A 232 -4.71 -4.10 -9.96
CA GLY A 232 -5.18 -3.67 -8.64
C GLY A 232 -6.70 -3.66 -8.49
N SER A 233 -7.41 -3.55 -9.60
CA SER A 233 -8.87 -3.57 -9.66
C SER A 233 -9.36 -3.93 -11.06
N ARG A 234 -10.68 -4.13 -11.19
CA ARG A 234 -11.32 -4.33 -12.49
C ARG A 234 -11.12 -3.15 -13.46
N LEU A 235 -10.97 -1.94 -12.93
CA LEU A 235 -10.76 -0.73 -13.74
C LEU A 235 -9.34 -0.61 -14.29
N LYS A 236 -8.39 -1.42 -13.77
CA LYS A 236 -6.98 -1.43 -14.19
C LYS A 236 -6.32 -0.04 -14.08
N GLN A 237 -6.66 0.71 -13.04
CA GLN A 237 -6.14 2.04 -12.80
C GLN A 237 -5.57 2.14 -11.38
N SER A 238 -4.67 3.11 -11.18
CA SER A 238 -4.12 3.46 -9.87
C SER A 238 -5.21 3.89 -8.90
N THR A 239 -5.08 3.51 -7.62
CA THR A 239 -5.95 4.01 -6.54
C THR A 239 -5.77 5.50 -6.28
N LEU A 240 -4.72 6.12 -6.82
CA LEU A 240 -4.55 7.57 -6.73
C LEU A 240 -5.62 8.33 -7.55
N ILE A 241 -6.12 7.72 -8.63
CA ILE A 241 -7.19 8.30 -9.45
C ILE A 241 -8.48 8.33 -8.64
N GLY A 242 -9.06 9.51 -8.47
CA GLY A 242 -10.28 9.73 -7.70
C GLY A 242 -10.06 9.96 -6.19
N THR A 243 -8.83 9.73 -5.69
CA THR A 243 -8.50 10.00 -4.28
C THR A 243 -7.52 11.17 -4.10
N LYS A 244 -6.75 11.47 -5.15
CA LYS A 244 -5.72 12.52 -5.15
C LYS A 244 -6.28 13.87 -4.75
N GLU A 245 -7.40 14.28 -5.34
CA GLU A 245 -8.00 15.60 -5.12
C GLU A 245 -8.45 15.80 -3.66
N ALA A 246 -8.95 14.73 -3.02
CA ALA A 246 -9.35 14.78 -1.61
C ALA A 246 -8.12 14.89 -0.70
N ILE A 247 -7.07 14.13 -0.98
CA ILE A 247 -5.79 14.19 -0.26
C ILE A 247 -5.17 15.58 -0.41
N ASP A 248 -5.10 16.10 -1.64
CA ASP A 248 -4.56 17.43 -1.94
C ASP A 248 -5.32 18.53 -1.21
N SER A 249 -6.65 18.46 -1.21
CA SER A 249 -7.50 19.41 -0.49
C SER A 249 -7.25 19.37 1.01
N TYR A 250 -7.11 18.17 1.58
CA TYR A 250 -6.78 18.01 3.00
C TYR A 250 -5.43 18.65 3.33
N ASP A 251 -4.39 18.35 2.54
CA ASP A 251 -3.03 18.84 2.74
C ASP A 251 -2.95 20.36 2.61
N LEU A 252 -3.62 20.94 1.62
CA LEU A 252 -3.67 22.39 1.41
C LEU A 252 -4.37 23.10 2.56
N ILE A 253 -5.53 22.61 3.02
CA ILE A 253 -6.28 23.22 4.11
C ILE A 253 -5.52 23.08 5.45
N GLN A 254 -4.92 21.91 5.71
CA GLN A 254 -4.13 21.69 6.91
C GLN A 254 -2.87 22.60 6.94
N SER A 255 -2.19 22.70 5.81
CA SER A 255 -1.03 23.60 5.66
C SER A 255 -1.41 25.07 5.77
N GLY A 256 -2.51 25.47 5.14
CA GLY A 256 -3.08 26.82 5.24
C GLY A 256 -3.46 27.17 6.68
N PHE A 257 -4.07 26.22 7.41
CA PHE A 257 -4.40 26.42 8.80
C PHE A 257 -3.14 26.57 9.69
N ALA A 258 -2.10 25.80 9.45
CA ALA A 258 -0.82 25.96 10.13
C ALA A 258 -0.17 27.32 9.83
N ASN A 259 -0.29 27.80 8.58
CA ASN A 259 0.21 29.13 8.18
C ASN A 259 -0.55 30.25 8.90
N ASP A 260 -1.88 30.18 8.92
CA ASP A 260 -2.70 31.18 9.61
C ASP A 260 -2.42 31.23 11.13
N LEU A 261 -2.21 30.07 11.76
CA LEU A 261 -1.80 30.04 13.19
C LEU A 261 -0.44 30.75 13.41
N ARG A 262 0.49 30.63 12.47
CA ARG A 262 1.78 31.33 12.55
C ARG A 262 1.62 32.83 12.28
N ASP A 263 0.77 33.21 11.35
CA ASP A 263 0.50 34.60 11.00
C ASP A 263 -0.31 35.32 12.09
N CYS A 264 -1.26 34.64 12.75
CA CYS A 264 -2.00 35.19 13.88
C CYS A 264 -1.15 35.40 15.12
N ALA A 265 0.01 34.76 15.23
CA ALA A 265 1.00 35.09 16.26
C ALA A 265 1.65 36.46 16.02
N GLN A 266 1.48 37.05 14.82
CA GLN A 266 1.92 38.40 14.51
C GLN A 266 0.82 39.39 14.89
N ILE A 267 1.15 40.36 15.74
CA ILE A 267 0.23 41.45 16.12
C ILE A 267 0.32 42.55 15.05
N TYR A 268 -0.79 42.81 14.38
CA TYR A 268 -0.89 43.96 13.48
C TYR A 268 -1.31 45.20 14.27
N TRP A 269 -0.60 46.29 14.09
CA TRP A 269 -0.89 47.54 14.76
C TRP A 269 -1.55 48.51 13.80
N ILE A 270 -2.75 48.98 14.14
CA ILE A 270 -3.42 50.01 13.40
C ILE A 270 -3.07 51.36 14.06
N ILE A 271 -2.34 52.18 13.34
CA ILE A 271 -1.96 53.52 13.80
C ILE A 271 -2.91 54.53 13.15
N GLN A 272 -3.71 55.19 13.98
CA GLN A 272 -4.58 56.28 13.52
C GLN A 272 -3.94 57.62 13.77
N ASN A 273 -4.22 58.62 12.90
CA ASN A 273 -3.73 59.99 13.00
C ASN A 273 -2.20 60.16 12.95
N CYS A 274 -1.52 59.37 12.11
CA CYS A 274 -0.07 59.50 11.88
C CYS A 274 0.29 60.41 10.70
N GLY A 275 -0.45 61.52 10.51
CA GLY A 275 -0.17 62.46 9.44
C GLY A 275 1.23 63.09 9.58
N GLY A 276 2.10 62.88 8.55
CA GLY A 276 3.44 63.44 8.52
C GLY A 276 4.60 62.51 8.78
N MET A 277 4.35 61.19 9.04
CA MET A 277 5.43 60.19 9.14
C MET A 277 6.02 59.92 7.72
N SER A 278 7.33 60.02 7.63
CA SER A 278 8.05 59.54 6.45
C SER A 278 8.08 58.00 6.38
N ARG A 279 8.45 57.46 5.22
CA ARG A 279 8.59 56.02 5.09
C ARG A 279 9.68 55.45 5.99
N GLU A 280 10.72 56.24 6.25
CA GLU A 280 11.83 55.87 7.14
C GLU A 280 11.38 55.87 8.61
N ASP A 281 10.61 56.89 9.04
CA ASP A 281 10.03 56.92 10.38
C ASP A 281 9.10 55.75 10.65
N LEU A 282 8.31 55.37 9.66
CA LEU A 282 7.41 54.20 9.75
C LEU A 282 8.21 52.88 9.87
N GLN A 283 9.31 52.73 9.13
CA GLN A 283 10.18 51.58 9.23
C GLN A 283 10.87 51.47 10.58
N GLU A 284 11.36 52.58 11.09
CA GLU A 284 11.98 52.66 12.44
C GLU A 284 10.95 52.32 13.52
N PHE A 285 9.75 52.85 13.42
CA PHE A 285 8.64 52.56 14.32
C PHE A 285 8.25 51.08 14.31
N LEU A 286 8.11 50.48 13.12
CA LEU A 286 7.83 49.04 12.98
C LEU A 286 8.98 48.17 13.50
N ALA A 287 10.23 48.63 13.34
CA ALA A 287 11.39 47.91 13.89
C ALA A 287 11.39 47.93 15.42
N ARG A 288 11.08 49.07 16.05
CA ARG A 288 10.95 49.21 17.50
C ARG A 288 9.80 48.34 18.07
N ILE A 289 8.63 48.31 17.40
CA ILE A 289 7.53 47.43 17.82
C ILE A 289 7.96 45.94 17.78
N ARG A 290 8.69 45.53 16.76
CA ARG A 290 9.16 44.16 16.61
C ARG A 290 10.23 43.78 17.62
N LEU A 291 11.11 44.71 17.99
CA LEU A 291 12.24 44.45 18.89
C LEU A 291 11.86 44.63 20.38
N ASP A 292 11.16 45.73 20.69
CA ASP A 292 10.92 46.14 22.05
C ASP A 292 9.49 45.86 22.52
N HIS A 293 8.59 45.42 21.62
CA HIS A 293 7.17 45.23 21.86
C HIS A 293 6.42 46.44 22.46
N VAL A 294 7.02 47.64 22.40
CA VAL A 294 6.48 48.91 22.93
C VAL A 294 6.55 49.98 21.87
N ALA A 295 5.46 50.70 21.69
CA ALA A 295 5.41 51.91 20.86
C ALA A 295 4.93 53.10 21.71
N THR A 296 5.67 54.21 21.66
CA THR A 296 5.23 55.48 22.24
C THR A 296 4.75 56.35 21.09
N ALA A 297 3.50 56.80 21.17
CA ALA A 297 2.96 57.80 20.25
C ALA A 297 3.12 59.18 20.88
N ASP A 298 4.02 60.00 20.32
CA ASP A 298 4.28 61.34 20.83
C ASP A 298 3.27 62.33 20.21
N THR A 299 2.40 62.87 21.01
CA THR A 299 1.47 63.98 20.63
C THR A 299 2.14 65.33 20.80
N LYS A 300 2.88 65.81 19.82
CA LYS A 300 3.33 67.19 19.80
C LYS A 300 2.43 67.99 18.82
N GLY A 301 1.39 68.65 19.38
CA GLY A 301 0.59 69.61 18.63
C GLY A 301 -0.70 69.96 19.34
N MET A 302 -0.89 71.23 19.68
CA MET A 302 -2.14 71.74 20.26
C MET A 302 -3.32 71.49 19.30
N GLY A 303 -4.32 70.72 19.74
CA GLY A 303 -5.64 70.71 19.11
C GLY A 303 -5.94 69.52 18.18
N VAL A 304 -5.13 68.49 18.16
CA VAL A 304 -5.40 67.25 17.38
C VAL A 304 -5.81 66.13 18.29
N GLU A 305 -6.83 65.38 17.90
CA GLU A 305 -7.25 64.14 18.58
C GLU A 305 -6.05 63.23 18.81
N SER A 306 -5.96 62.64 19.98
CA SER A 306 -4.85 61.77 20.36
C SER A 306 -4.70 60.64 19.36
N SER A 307 -3.46 60.38 18.89
CA SER A 307 -3.13 59.20 18.12
C SER A 307 -3.47 57.95 18.93
N SER A 308 -4.24 57.06 18.38
CA SER A 308 -4.58 55.80 19.02
C SER A 308 -3.89 54.63 18.33
N LEU A 309 -3.36 53.74 19.13
CA LEU A 309 -2.76 52.48 18.68
C LEU A 309 -3.68 51.34 19.09
N GLN A 310 -4.22 50.60 18.13
CA GLN A 310 -5.08 49.45 18.40
C GLN A 310 -4.43 48.20 17.83
N PRO A 311 -4.24 47.17 18.68
CA PRO A 311 -3.84 45.86 18.17
C PRO A 311 -5.01 45.24 17.39
N TYR A 312 -4.75 44.81 16.19
CA TYR A 312 -5.70 44.02 15.41
C TYR A 312 -5.27 42.57 15.39
N THR A 313 -6.08 41.70 15.98
CA THR A 313 -5.92 40.24 15.91
C THR A 313 -6.96 39.67 14.96
N GLN A 314 -6.51 38.92 13.99
CA GLN A 314 -7.38 38.25 13.04
C GLN A 314 -7.96 36.99 13.71
N GLU A 315 -9.28 36.87 13.77
CA GLU A 315 -9.90 35.66 14.24
C GLU A 315 -9.87 34.61 13.11
N ILE A 316 -9.33 33.42 13.42
CA ILE A 316 -9.35 32.28 12.51
C ILE A 316 -10.66 31.52 12.69
N PRO A 317 -11.38 31.15 11.61
CA PRO A 317 -12.58 30.34 11.71
C PRO A 317 -12.23 28.87 12.01
N PHE A 318 -11.74 28.63 13.24
CA PHE A 318 -11.22 27.33 13.69
C PHE A 318 -12.25 26.21 13.55
N GLN A 319 -13.49 26.45 14.00
CA GLN A 319 -14.53 25.43 13.98
C GLN A 319 -14.90 24.98 12.55
N ALA A 320 -15.02 25.93 11.61
CA ALA A 320 -15.35 25.63 10.23
C ALA A 320 -14.22 24.80 9.55
N ARG A 321 -12.96 25.17 9.79
CA ARG A 321 -11.83 24.42 9.24
C ARG A 321 -11.68 23.03 9.81
N SER A 322 -11.82 22.89 11.13
CA SER A 322 -11.78 21.59 11.80
C SER A 322 -12.89 20.66 11.30
N ALA A 323 -14.12 21.17 11.18
CA ALA A 323 -15.25 20.41 10.65
C ALA A 323 -15.03 19.97 9.20
N TYR A 324 -14.47 20.85 8.37
CA TYR A 324 -14.15 20.54 6.97
C TYR A 324 -13.03 19.51 6.82
N LEU A 325 -11.95 19.61 7.62
CA LEU A 325 -10.89 18.59 7.64
C LEU A 325 -11.42 17.22 8.07
N GLU A 326 -12.31 17.16 9.04
CA GLU A 326 -12.92 15.91 9.47
C GLU A 326 -13.84 15.32 8.36
N GLN A 327 -14.60 16.17 7.67
CA GLN A 327 -15.43 15.75 6.54
C GLN A 327 -14.57 15.19 5.40
N ILE A 328 -13.49 15.87 4.98
CA ILE A 328 -12.58 15.36 3.93
C ILE A 328 -11.90 14.08 4.38
N ARG A 329 -11.46 14.01 5.64
CA ARG A 329 -10.87 12.81 6.21
C ARG A 329 -11.82 11.62 6.05
N HIS A 330 -13.08 11.79 6.43
CA HIS A 330 -14.10 10.74 6.27
C HIS A 330 -14.27 10.35 4.79
N GLN A 331 -14.36 11.31 3.89
CA GLN A 331 -14.46 11.08 2.46
C GLN A 331 -13.25 10.31 1.90
N ILE A 332 -12.02 10.58 2.39
CA ILE A 332 -10.82 9.84 2.01
C ILE A 332 -10.95 8.36 2.42
N TYR A 333 -11.33 8.07 3.68
CA TYR A 333 -11.52 6.70 4.14
C TYR A 333 -12.60 5.96 3.34
N GLU A 334 -13.73 6.62 3.04
CA GLU A 334 -14.80 6.06 2.19
C GLU A 334 -14.29 5.77 0.77
N SER A 335 -13.52 6.68 0.16
CA SER A 335 -13.01 6.52 -1.20
C SER A 335 -12.02 5.36 -1.33
N PHE A 336 -11.29 5.03 -0.26
CA PHE A 336 -10.41 3.86 -0.21
C PHE A 336 -11.11 2.57 0.21
N GLY A 337 -12.37 2.65 0.65
CA GLY A 337 -13.06 1.54 1.32
C GLY A 337 -12.35 1.09 2.59
N ALA A 338 -11.61 1.98 3.24
CA ALA A 338 -10.74 1.65 4.35
C ALA A 338 -11.47 1.72 5.70
N LEU A 339 -11.00 0.92 6.65
CA LEU A 339 -11.51 0.93 8.01
C LEU A 339 -10.94 2.12 8.79
N ASP A 340 -11.82 3.01 9.26
CA ASP A 340 -11.44 4.05 10.22
C ASP A 340 -11.49 3.52 11.64
N THR A 341 -10.34 3.14 12.17
CA THR A 341 -10.22 2.61 13.54
C THR A 341 -10.59 3.64 14.62
N SER A 342 -10.64 4.94 14.31
CA SER A 342 -11.06 5.97 15.28
C SER A 342 -12.56 5.93 15.54
N THR A 343 -13.35 5.39 14.63
CA THR A 343 -14.79 5.21 14.80
C THR A 343 -15.15 3.97 15.62
N ILE A 344 -14.19 3.03 15.74
CA ILE A 344 -14.32 1.82 16.55
C ILE A 344 -13.90 2.16 17.97
N SER A 345 -14.75 2.76 18.77
CA SER A 345 -14.43 3.03 20.17
C SER A 345 -14.55 1.76 21.02
N ALA A 346 -13.50 1.47 21.77
CA ALA A 346 -13.21 0.20 22.41
C ALA A 346 -14.16 -0.28 23.54
N ALA A 347 -15.24 0.42 23.84
CA ALA A 347 -15.94 0.16 25.12
C ALA A 347 -17.24 -0.66 25.02
N SER A 348 -17.88 -0.81 23.85
CA SER A 348 -19.22 -1.48 23.80
C SER A 348 -19.72 -1.86 22.40
N GLN A 349 -18.85 -2.13 21.43
CA GLN A 349 -19.36 -2.49 20.10
C GLN A 349 -19.74 -3.98 20.02
N THR A 350 -20.93 -4.21 19.48
CA THR A 350 -21.41 -5.56 19.17
C THR A 350 -20.67 -6.15 17.95
N ALA A 351 -20.59 -7.47 17.85
CA ALA A 351 -20.01 -8.15 16.66
C ALA A 351 -20.65 -7.68 15.35
N THR A 352 -21.93 -7.30 15.39
CA THR A 352 -22.66 -6.80 14.22
C THR A 352 -22.14 -5.43 13.77
N GLU A 353 -21.82 -4.53 14.70
CA GLU A 353 -21.23 -3.21 14.39
C GLU A 353 -19.81 -3.36 13.85
N ILE A 354 -19.00 -4.26 14.41
CA ILE A 354 -17.67 -4.58 13.90
C ILE A 354 -17.77 -5.15 12.48
N LYS A 355 -18.67 -6.12 12.22
CA LYS A 355 -18.90 -6.65 10.88
C LYS A 355 -19.34 -5.55 9.89
N ALA A 356 -20.21 -4.65 10.30
CA ALA A 356 -20.66 -3.54 9.47
C ALA A 356 -19.51 -2.56 9.16
N ALA A 357 -18.61 -2.31 10.11
CA ALA A 357 -17.43 -1.45 9.89
C ALA A 357 -16.45 -2.06 8.88
N TYR A 358 -16.32 -3.38 8.84
CA TYR A 358 -15.46 -4.08 7.88
C TYR A 358 -16.07 -4.22 6.48
N GLN A 359 -17.36 -3.95 6.28
CA GLN A 359 -18.07 -4.22 5.02
C GLN A 359 -17.38 -3.58 3.80
N ASN A 360 -16.98 -2.30 3.90
CA ASN A 360 -16.32 -1.61 2.79
C ASN A 360 -14.93 -2.19 2.50
N LEU A 361 -14.17 -2.49 3.56
CA LEU A 361 -12.86 -3.10 3.45
C LEU A 361 -12.94 -4.52 2.84
N ASP A 362 -13.96 -5.29 3.22
CA ASP A 362 -14.22 -6.61 2.64
C ASP A 362 -14.51 -6.51 1.13
N GLN A 363 -15.33 -5.55 0.69
CA GLN A 363 -15.64 -5.36 -0.73
C GLN A 363 -14.40 -5.00 -1.56
N GLU A 364 -13.55 -4.12 -1.04
CA GLU A 364 -12.29 -3.76 -1.70
C GLU A 364 -11.31 -4.95 -1.71
N ALA A 365 -11.27 -5.73 -0.61
CA ALA A 365 -10.48 -6.94 -0.53
C ALA A 365 -10.96 -8.01 -1.52
N ASP A 366 -12.28 -8.22 -1.65
CA ASP A 366 -12.85 -9.16 -2.64
C ASP A 366 -12.44 -8.79 -4.07
N ALA A 367 -12.45 -7.50 -4.39
CA ALA A 367 -12.08 -7.01 -5.72
C ALA A 367 -10.60 -7.27 -6.03
N LEU A 368 -9.70 -7.07 -5.06
CA LEU A 368 -8.27 -7.32 -5.19
C LEU A 368 -7.96 -8.83 -5.19
N GLU A 369 -8.61 -9.60 -4.30
CA GLU A 369 -8.49 -11.05 -4.18
C GLU A 369 -8.80 -11.75 -5.51
N TYR A 370 -9.88 -11.33 -6.17
CA TYR A 370 -10.24 -11.86 -7.48
C TYR A 370 -9.15 -11.64 -8.54
N GLN A 371 -8.45 -10.51 -8.52
CA GLN A 371 -7.33 -10.26 -9.43
C GLN A 371 -6.09 -11.07 -9.04
N ALA A 372 -5.83 -11.20 -7.74
CA ALA A 372 -4.73 -12.02 -7.22
C ALA A 372 -4.91 -13.51 -7.58
N ILE A 373 -6.12 -14.04 -7.41
CA ILE A 373 -6.46 -15.42 -7.80
C ILE A 373 -6.16 -15.65 -9.28
N LYS A 374 -6.59 -14.74 -10.16
CA LYS A 374 -6.30 -14.84 -11.60
C LYS A 374 -4.80 -14.85 -11.90
N ALA A 375 -4.05 -13.96 -11.25
CA ALA A 375 -2.62 -13.87 -11.46
C ALA A 375 -1.88 -15.13 -10.94
N ILE A 376 -2.28 -15.66 -9.78
CA ILE A 376 -1.73 -16.90 -9.23
C ILE A 376 -2.09 -18.09 -10.13
N GLN A 377 -3.33 -18.21 -10.59
CA GLN A 377 -3.75 -19.28 -11.50
C GLN A 377 -2.96 -19.24 -12.81
N ALA A 378 -2.69 -18.04 -13.36
CA ALA A 378 -1.84 -17.89 -14.55
C ALA A 378 -0.38 -18.33 -14.26
N LEU A 379 0.13 -18.04 -13.06
CA LEU A 379 1.45 -18.51 -12.62
C LEU A 379 1.49 -20.04 -12.49
N LEU A 380 0.48 -20.63 -11.86
CA LEU A 380 0.39 -22.09 -11.72
C LEU A 380 0.28 -22.79 -13.09
N ALA A 381 -0.51 -22.24 -14.00
CA ALA A 381 -0.61 -22.75 -15.37
C ALA A 381 0.74 -22.70 -16.11
N LEU A 382 1.53 -21.62 -15.94
CA LEU A 382 2.90 -21.51 -16.46
C LEU A 382 3.81 -22.61 -15.90
N LEU A 383 3.64 -22.94 -14.61
CA LEU A 383 4.40 -23.97 -13.91
C LEU A 383 3.90 -25.41 -14.20
N GLY A 384 2.78 -25.56 -14.91
CA GLY A 384 2.14 -26.84 -15.16
C GLY A 384 1.47 -27.44 -13.91
N MET A 385 1.03 -26.60 -12.98
CA MET A 385 0.34 -26.97 -11.76
C MET A 385 -1.10 -26.47 -11.77
N GLU A 386 -1.98 -27.16 -11.09
CA GLU A 386 -3.37 -26.76 -10.87
C GLU A 386 -3.63 -26.63 -9.37
N GLY A 387 -4.27 -25.56 -8.94
CA GLY A 387 -4.61 -25.33 -7.55
C GLY A 387 -5.49 -24.11 -7.37
N THR A 388 -6.29 -24.10 -6.32
CA THR A 388 -7.15 -22.98 -5.96
C THR A 388 -6.53 -22.24 -4.79
N PRO A 389 -6.05 -20.99 -4.99
CA PRO A 389 -5.52 -20.17 -3.91
C PRO A 389 -6.66 -19.73 -2.98
N VAL A 390 -6.40 -19.79 -1.68
CA VAL A 390 -7.32 -19.38 -0.61
C VAL A 390 -6.61 -18.36 0.28
N PHE A 391 -7.28 -17.24 0.54
CA PHE A 391 -6.77 -16.18 1.39
C PHE A 391 -7.51 -16.12 2.72
N ASN A 392 -6.76 -16.13 3.81
CA ASN A 392 -7.27 -15.95 5.16
C ASN A 392 -7.04 -14.51 5.61
N ARG A 393 -8.12 -13.72 5.70
CA ARG A 393 -8.04 -12.27 6.01
C ARG A 393 -7.65 -12.02 7.47
N ALA A 394 -6.76 -11.07 7.69
CA ALA A 394 -6.34 -10.64 9.03
C ALA A 394 -7.40 -9.70 9.64
N ARG A 395 -8.39 -10.24 10.35
CA ARG A 395 -9.43 -9.46 11.04
C ARG A 395 -9.03 -9.18 12.49
N ILE A 396 -9.37 -7.97 12.98
CA ILE A 396 -9.41 -7.72 14.42
C ILE A 396 -10.71 -8.36 14.93
N ILE A 397 -10.60 -9.48 15.63
CA ILE A 397 -11.73 -10.19 16.18
C ILE A 397 -11.72 -10.01 17.69
N ASN A 398 -12.91 -9.87 18.29
CA ASN A 398 -13.04 -10.02 19.74
C ASN A 398 -12.83 -11.50 20.07
N GLU A 399 -11.62 -11.87 20.52
CA GLU A 399 -11.23 -13.25 20.81
C GLU A 399 -12.24 -13.94 21.75
N ALA A 400 -12.77 -13.23 22.74
CA ALA A 400 -13.75 -13.80 23.67
C ALA A 400 -15.07 -14.16 22.99
N GLU A 401 -15.51 -13.37 22.02
CA GLU A 401 -16.72 -13.63 21.26
C GLU A 401 -16.54 -14.74 20.24
N GLN A 402 -15.36 -14.79 19.58
CA GLN A 402 -15.00 -15.88 18.69
C GLN A 402 -14.97 -17.23 19.44
N VAL A 403 -14.32 -17.27 20.59
CA VAL A 403 -14.32 -18.47 21.46
C VAL A 403 -15.76 -18.87 21.81
N GLN A 404 -16.62 -17.91 22.14
CA GLN A 404 -18.02 -18.19 22.47
C GLN A 404 -18.79 -18.77 21.27
N VAL A 405 -18.62 -18.24 20.06
CA VAL A 405 -19.24 -18.75 18.84
C VAL A 405 -18.75 -20.14 18.52
N VAL A 406 -17.43 -20.38 18.53
CA VAL A 406 -16.84 -21.69 18.28
C VAL A 406 -17.34 -22.71 19.30
N MET A 407 -17.45 -22.33 20.58
CA MET A 407 -17.97 -23.22 21.62
C MET A 407 -19.46 -23.52 21.47
N MET A 408 -20.27 -22.61 20.90
CA MET A 408 -21.68 -22.88 20.56
C MET A 408 -21.82 -23.83 19.36
N GLU A 409 -20.87 -23.80 18.44
CA GLU A 409 -20.83 -24.66 17.24
C GLU A 409 -20.11 -26.00 17.50
N ALA A 410 -19.42 -26.14 18.63
CA ALA A 410 -18.59 -27.29 18.96
C ALA A 410 -19.37 -28.64 18.98
N ASP A 411 -20.68 -28.62 19.26
CA ASP A 411 -21.54 -29.81 19.22
C ASP A 411 -21.77 -30.32 17.77
N TYR A 412 -21.49 -29.53 16.76
CA TYR A 412 -21.70 -29.85 15.34
C TYR A 412 -20.40 -30.04 14.57
N LEU A 413 -19.23 -29.75 15.19
CA LEU A 413 -17.91 -29.83 14.59
C LEU A 413 -17.09 -30.94 15.27
N ASP A 414 -16.12 -31.49 14.56
CA ASP A 414 -15.14 -32.39 15.14
C ASP A 414 -14.12 -31.63 16.01
N ASP A 415 -13.53 -32.34 16.96
CA ASP A 415 -12.58 -31.78 17.94
C ASP A 415 -11.39 -31.07 17.29
N GLN A 416 -10.92 -31.54 16.14
CA GLN A 416 -9.82 -30.95 15.42
C GLN A 416 -10.21 -29.59 14.85
N THR A 417 -11.35 -29.50 14.15
CA THR A 417 -11.89 -28.26 13.58
C THR A 417 -12.18 -27.23 14.67
N VAL A 418 -12.71 -27.66 15.83
CA VAL A 418 -12.94 -26.76 16.97
C VAL A 418 -11.62 -26.16 17.46
N LEU A 419 -10.55 -26.95 17.58
CA LEU A 419 -9.24 -26.48 18.01
C LEU A 419 -8.58 -25.55 16.97
N GLU A 420 -8.76 -25.80 15.67
CA GLU A 420 -8.25 -24.96 14.59
C GLU A 420 -8.94 -23.59 14.55
N LEU A 421 -10.22 -23.51 14.92
CA LEU A 421 -11.01 -22.29 14.96
C LEU A 421 -10.78 -21.43 16.20
N LEU A 422 -10.16 -21.98 17.26
CA LEU A 422 -9.87 -21.25 18.49
C LEU A 422 -8.66 -20.33 18.33
N PRO A 423 -8.78 -19.02 18.56
CA PRO A 423 -7.76 -18.01 18.24
C PRO A 423 -6.47 -18.14 19.06
N ASN A 424 -6.52 -18.81 20.20
CA ASN A 424 -5.40 -18.89 21.15
C ASN A 424 -4.64 -20.24 21.07
N ILE A 425 -4.96 -21.11 20.13
CA ILE A 425 -4.31 -22.41 19.98
C ILE A 425 -3.41 -22.38 18.73
N PRO A 426 -2.07 -22.48 18.89
CA PRO A 426 -1.17 -22.61 17.76
C PRO A 426 -1.42 -23.92 17.01
N VAL A 427 -1.46 -23.84 15.67
CA VAL A 427 -1.75 -24.98 14.78
C VAL A 427 -0.78 -26.16 15.01
N ASP A 428 0.50 -25.87 15.29
CA ASP A 428 1.55 -26.84 15.58
C ASP A 428 1.32 -27.65 16.88
N LYS A 429 0.40 -27.22 17.74
CA LYS A 429 0.07 -27.91 19.01
C LYS A 429 -1.25 -28.68 18.98
N ILE A 430 -2.01 -28.58 17.90
CA ILE A 430 -3.34 -29.20 17.80
C ILE A 430 -3.24 -30.71 17.93
N ASP A 431 -2.32 -31.36 17.23
CA ASP A 431 -2.11 -32.79 17.29
C ASP A 431 -1.73 -33.27 18.72
N GLU A 432 -0.83 -32.52 19.37
CA GLU A 432 -0.43 -32.82 20.75
C GLU A 432 -1.59 -32.68 21.75
N ILE A 433 -2.47 -31.67 21.54
CA ILE A 433 -3.67 -31.47 22.35
C ILE A 433 -4.67 -32.62 22.14
N LEU A 434 -4.89 -33.01 20.87
CA LEU A 434 -5.79 -34.14 20.54
C LEU A 434 -5.30 -35.45 21.11
N GLU A 435 -4.01 -35.74 21.06
CA GLU A 435 -3.42 -36.93 21.67
C GLU A 435 -3.60 -36.93 23.20
N ARG A 436 -3.34 -35.82 23.86
CA ARG A 436 -3.56 -35.68 25.31
C ARG A 436 -5.03 -35.87 25.70
N ARG A 437 -5.96 -35.33 24.90
CA ARG A 437 -7.40 -35.47 25.13
C ARG A 437 -7.87 -36.94 24.96
N LYS A 438 -7.34 -37.66 23.95
CA LYS A 438 -7.58 -39.09 23.76
C LYS A 438 -7.09 -39.92 24.95
N LEU A 439 -5.90 -39.64 25.49
CA LEU A 439 -5.35 -40.30 26.67
C LEU A 439 -6.16 -40.01 27.93
N GLN A 440 -6.66 -38.78 28.11
CA GLN A 440 -7.53 -38.43 29.24
C GLN A 440 -8.89 -39.16 29.18
N ASN A 441 -9.51 -39.20 28.00
CA ASN A 441 -10.78 -39.93 27.82
C ASN A 441 -10.61 -41.43 27.93
N GLY A 442 -9.47 -42.01 27.47
CA GLY A 442 -9.15 -43.42 27.65
C GLY A 442 -9.01 -43.82 29.14
N ASN A 443 -8.36 -42.96 29.94
CA ASN A 443 -8.21 -43.22 31.38
C ASN A 443 -9.53 -43.08 32.18
N LEU A 444 -10.52 -42.34 31.69
CA LEU A 444 -11.84 -42.25 32.31
C LEU A 444 -12.64 -43.55 32.15
N PHE A 445 -12.49 -44.26 31.03
CA PHE A 445 -13.15 -45.54 30.79
C PHE A 445 -12.46 -46.73 31.48
N GLU A 446 -11.15 -46.65 31.78
CA GLU A 446 -10.45 -47.66 32.56
C GLU A 446 -10.77 -47.61 34.08
N ASN A 447 -11.07 -46.44 34.63
CA ASN A 447 -11.42 -46.27 36.03
C ASN A 447 -12.88 -46.69 36.38
N ASP A 448 -13.78 -46.80 35.39
CA ASP A 448 -15.14 -47.29 35.62
C ASP A 448 -15.26 -48.82 35.63
N GLN A 449 -14.18 -49.57 35.30
CA GLN A 449 -14.19 -51.06 35.34
C GLN A 449 -13.62 -51.66 36.64
N GLU A 450 -13.08 -50.88 37.56
CA GLU A 450 -12.63 -51.31 38.89
C GLU A 450 -13.57 -50.81 40.00
N GLN A 451 -14.86 -51.19 39.98
CA GLN A 451 -15.64 -51.20 41.20
C GLN A 451 -15.56 -52.62 41.83
N PRO A 452 -15.06 -52.76 43.06
CA PRO A 452 -15.09 -54.04 43.73
C PRO A 452 -16.56 -54.42 44.08
N GLU A 453 -16.96 -55.61 43.71
CA GLU A 453 -18.18 -56.29 44.23
C GLU A 453 -18.12 -56.31 45.75
N ASN A 454 -18.65 -55.30 46.41
CA ASN A 454 -19.00 -55.41 47.83
C ASN A 454 -20.37 -56.05 47.94
N GLY A 455 -20.36 -57.34 48.30
CA GLY A 455 -21.53 -58.10 48.66
C GLY A 455 -22.27 -57.45 49.84
N PHE A 456 -23.45 -56.93 49.52
CA PHE A 456 -24.43 -56.60 50.56
C PHE A 456 -25.08 -57.85 51.03
N GLU A 457 -24.62 -58.37 52.18
CA GLU A 457 -25.42 -59.28 53.00
C GLU A 457 -26.69 -58.56 53.50
N ASN A 458 -27.82 -59.15 53.21
CA ASN A 458 -29.14 -58.70 53.57
C ASN A 458 -29.44 -59.13 55.06
N PRO A 459 -29.62 -58.21 56.04
CA PRO A 459 -29.76 -58.61 57.46
C PRO A 459 -31.21 -58.82 57.88
N PHE A 460 -32.12 -59.23 57.03
CA PHE A 460 -33.52 -59.54 57.39
C PHE A 460 -33.97 -60.87 56.86
N GLU A 461 -33.38 -61.97 57.43
CA GLU A 461 -34.03 -63.30 57.46
C GLU A 461 -33.67 -64.01 58.76
N SER A 462 -34.37 -63.65 59.79
CA SER A 462 -34.60 -64.61 60.92
C SER A 462 -35.72 -64.02 61.74
N GLU A 463 -36.88 -64.54 61.60
CA GLU A 463 -37.82 -64.90 62.68
C GLU A 463 -39.16 -65.22 62.03
N ASN A 464 -39.42 -66.54 61.86
CA ASN A 464 -40.63 -67.17 62.32
C ASN A 464 -40.50 -68.72 62.20
N GLU A 465 -40.51 -69.30 63.41
CA GLU A 465 -40.57 -70.70 63.84
C GLU A 465 -39.42 -71.62 63.48
#